data_2a44f016c9b57a62b9a553864495e1bf
#
_entry.id   2a44f016c9b57a62b9a553864495e1bf
#
_cell.length_a   1.000
_cell.length_b   1.000
_cell.length_c   1.000
_cell.angle_alpha   90.00
_cell.angle_beta   90.00
_cell.angle_gamma   90.00
#
_symmetry.space_group_name_H-M   'P 1'
#
loop_
_entity.id
_entity.type
_entity.pdbx_description
1 polymer ?
#
loop_
_entity_poly.entity_id
_entity_poly.type
_entity_poly.pdbx_seq_one_letter_code
_entity_poly.pdbx_strand_id
1 'polypeptide(L)'
;QRITLATMAKDDDCWDSSMLSRPGHTQLGWNQDRNATAAQPEVTMVEGGMTVYAVWVGNPVLTYDTNKPNTWTGQMPSTPASVSVAYGAAAADGSGWRAGDTTKIRGYRFLGWYTGPQDNAGLYDWTRPLTGSVTVYAHWQRLQANVVYNANGGTGSHPNTTGWQYSDVTVPGDVSKSFKHDGLYLFKHWNTQPNDQGTVYTDGSRIALQDKDITLYAIWVPYHENFVPTGGIGLPIAIAGGVLLLMFGIGSTVMLTRRMNGHGMPDDE
;
A
#
# COMPACT_ATOMS: atom_id res chain seq x y z
N GLN A 1 -46.26 -23.67 -45.75
CA GLN A 1 -46.36 -22.88 -44.52
C GLN A 1 -44.97 -22.48 -44.03
N ARG A 2 -44.79 -21.22 -43.71
CA ARG A 2 -43.52 -20.74 -43.06
C ARG A 2 -43.69 -20.94 -41.55
N ILE A 3 -42.68 -21.50 -40.92
CA ILE A 3 -42.64 -21.69 -39.48
C ILE A 3 -41.41 -20.97 -38.96
N THR A 4 -41.61 -20.14 -37.94
CA THR A 4 -40.53 -19.47 -37.24
C THR A 4 -39.87 -20.46 -36.28
N LEU A 5 -38.61 -20.80 -36.50
CA LEU A 5 -37.92 -21.82 -35.72
C LEU A 5 -37.74 -21.42 -34.22
N ALA A 6 -37.83 -20.13 -33.92
CA ALA A 6 -37.85 -19.65 -32.55
C ALA A 6 -39.15 -20.01 -31.79
N THR A 7 -40.26 -20.23 -32.51
CA THR A 7 -41.57 -20.59 -31.94
C THR A 7 -41.78 -22.09 -31.86
N MET A 8 -41.00 -22.91 -32.60
CA MET A 8 -41.09 -24.38 -32.52
C MET A 8 -40.78 -24.96 -31.13
N ALA A 9 -40.14 -24.16 -30.29
CA ALA A 9 -39.87 -24.54 -28.90
C ALA A 9 -41.05 -24.26 -27.93
N LYS A 10 -42.15 -23.63 -28.42
CA LYS A 10 -43.21 -23.12 -27.52
C LYS A 10 -44.61 -23.73 -27.74
N ASP A 11 -44.93 -24.21 -28.92
CA ASP A 11 -46.33 -24.43 -29.28
C ASP A 11 -46.72 -25.87 -29.65
N ASP A 12 -45.80 -26.82 -29.59
CA ASP A 12 -46.15 -28.20 -29.88
C ASP A 12 -45.90 -29.09 -28.68
N ASP A 13 -46.89 -29.84 -28.29
CA ASP A 13 -46.89 -30.76 -27.14
C ASP A 13 -45.78 -31.83 -27.17
N CYS A 14 -44.92 -31.79 -28.18
CA CYS A 14 -43.83 -32.74 -28.37
C CYS A 14 -42.41 -32.22 -28.13
N TRP A 15 -42.19 -30.92 -28.03
CA TRP A 15 -40.85 -30.36 -27.95
C TRP A 15 -40.73 -29.22 -26.93
N ASP A 16 -40.40 -29.60 -25.71
CA ASP A 16 -39.89 -28.65 -24.73
C ASP A 16 -38.40 -28.39 -25.00
N SER A 17 -38.01 -27.13 -25.24
CA SER A 17 -36.61 -26.74 -25.43
C SER A 17 -35.74 -27.09 -24.19
N SER A 18 -36.36 -27.34 -23.04
CA SER A 18 -35.72 -27.85 -21.84
C SER A 18 -35.23 -29.28 -21.98
N MET A 19 -35.75 -30.06 -22.94
CA MET A 19 -35.33 -31.44 -23.19
C MET A 19 -33.96 -31.54 -23.88
N LEU A 20 -33.53 -30.51 -24.57
CA LEU A 20 -32.23 -30.48 -25.23
C LEU A 20 -31.25 -29.68 -24.40
N SER A 21 -30.40 -30.38 -23.71
CA SER A 21 -29.29 -29.77 -22.98
C SER A 21 -27.96 -30.34 -23.46
N ARG A 22 -26.97 -29.46 -23.58
CA ARG A 22 -25.58 -29.85 -23.84
C ARG A 22 -24.71 -29.20 -22.81
N PRO A 23 -24.10 -29.93 -21.87
CA PRO A 23 -23.27 -29.37 -20.84
C PRO A 23 -22.19 -28.41 -21.41
N GLY A 24 -22.02 -27.21 -20.82
CA GLY A 24 -21.06 -26.21 -21.27
C GLY A 24 -21.40 -25.54 -22.59
N HIS A 25 -22.62 -25.65 -23.10
CA HIS A 25 -23.06 -25.01 -24.35
C HIS A 25 -24.39 -24.30 -24.16
N THR A 26 -24.59 -23.27 -24.98
CA THR A 26 -25.88 -22.58 -25.14
C THR A 26 -26.45 -22.92 -26.52
N GLN A 27 -27.74 -23.24 -26.58
CA GLN A 27 -28.47 -23.44 -27.83
C GLN A 27 -28.80 -22.09 -28.43
N LEU A 28 -28.34 -21.84 -29.66
CA LEU A 28 -28.64 -20.61 -30.42
C LEU A 28 -29.96 -20.68 -31.16
N GLY A 29 -30.50 -21.85 -31.38
CA GLY A 29 -31.70 -22.14 -32.17
C GLY A 29 -31.52 -23.37 -33.04
N TRP A 30 -32.16 -23.37 -34.21
CA TRP A 30 -32.21 -24.49 -35.13
C TRP A 30 -31.73 -24.12 -36.53
N ASN A 31 -31.21 -25.09 -37.29
CA ASN A 31 -30.84 -24.91 -38.70
C ASN A 31 -31.06 -26.22 -39.47
N GLN A 32 -31.37 -26.14 -40.76
CA GLN A 32 -31.47 -27.28 -41.67
C GLN A 32 -30.10 -27.90 -41.97
N ASP A 33 -29.03 -27.10 -41.94
CA ASP A 33 -27.66 -27.60 -42.07
C ASP A 33 -27.14 -28.09 -40.69
N ARG A 34 -26.76 -29.36 -40.64
CA ARG A 34 -26.17 -30.00 -39.46
C ARG A 34 -24.89 -29.34 -38.98
N ASN A 35 -24.16 -28.70 -39.89
CA ASN A 35 -22.88 -28.07 -39.61
C ASN A 35 -22.98 -26.56 -39.41
N ALA A 36 -24.19 -26.01 -39.37
CA ALA A 36 -24.41 -24.59 -39.20
C ALA A 36 -23.87 -24.09 -37.85
N THR A 37 -23.23 -22.90 -37.86
CA THR A 37 -22.74 -22.17 -36.69
C THR A 37 -23.67 -21.05 -36.25
N ALA A 38 -24.76 -20.81 -36.99
CA ALA A 38 -25.76 -19.79 -36.68
C ALA A 38 -27.16 -20.40 -36.81
N ALA A 39 -28.08 -19.91 -36.00
CA ALA A 39 -29.48 -20.30 -36.08
C ALA A 39 -30.11 -19.73 -37.37
N GLN A 40 -31.04 -20.49 -37.96
CA GLN A 40 -31.88 -20.04 -39.08
C GLN A 40 -33.18 -19.48 -38.50
N PRO A 41 -33.59 -18.26 -38.86
CA PRO A 41 -34.78 -17.65 -38.23
C PRO A 41 -36.09 -18.35 -38.66
N GLU A 42 -36.15 -18.82 -39.88
CA GLU A 42 -37.38 -19.43 -40.44
C GLU A 42 -37.04 -20.60 -41.39
N VAL A 43 -37.98 -21.54 -41.49
CA VAL A 43 -37.97 -22.59 -42.50
C VAL A 43 -39.33 -22.68 -43.19
N THR A 44 -39.30 -23.07 -44.45
CA THR A 44 -40.55 -23.42 -45.17
C THR A 44 -40.76 -24.91 -45.10
N MET A 45 -41.89 -25.32 -44.49
CA MET A 45 -42.26 -26.72 -44.40
C MET A 45 -42.52 -27.29 -45.78
N VAL A 46 -41.96 -28.46 -46.04
CA VAL A 46 -42.15 -29.21 -47.28
C VAL A 46 -43.04 -30.42 -46.97
N GLU A 47 -43.70 -30.92 -48.02
CA GLU A 47 -44.47 -32.15 -47.89
C GLU A 47 -43.54 -33.34 -47.58
N GLY A 48 -43.90 -34.15 -46.58
CA GLY A 48 -43.07 -35.26 -46.13
C GLY A 48 -42.18 -34.90 -44.90
N GLY A 49 -42.27 -33.67 -44.40
CA GLY A 49 -41.54 -33.23 -43.21
C GLY A 49 -40.09 -32.77 -43.50
N MET A 50 -39.40 -32.29 -42.49
CA MET A 50 -38.00 -31.89 -42.58
C MET A 50 -37.27 -32.18 -41.27
N THR A 51 -35.94 -32.28 -41.33
CA THR A 51 -35.06 -32.38 -40.19
C THR A 51 -34.40 -31.04 -39.94
N VAL A 52 -34.45 -30.59 -38.68
CA VAL A 52 -33.66 -29.42 -38.22
C VAL A 52 -32.73 -29.86 -37.10
N TYR A 53 -31.58 -29.25 -37.04
CA TYR A 53 -30.51 -29.57 -36.10
C TYR A 53 -30.32 -28.39 -35.11
N ALA A 54 -30.19 -28.71 -33.83
CA ALA A 54 -29.89 -27.71 -32.83
C ALA A 54 -28.47 -27.13 -33.04
N VAL A 55 -28.40 -25.83 -33.07
CA VAL A 55 -27.13 -25.10 -33.19
C VAL A 55 -26.62 -24.75 -31.79
N TRP A 56 -25.44 -25.19 -31.47
CA TRP A 56 -24.83 -25.02 -30.17
C TRP A 56 -23.59 -24.16 -30.23
N VAL A 57 -23.40 -23.28 -29.24
CA VAL A 57 -22.17 -22.55 -29.00
C VAL A 57 -21.62 -22.87 -27.63
N GLY A 58 -20.31 -23.01 -27.50
CA GLY A 58 -19.65 -23.19 -26.21
C GLY A 58 -19.89 -22.01 -25.29
N ASN A 59 -20.19 -22.27 -24.04
CA ASN A 59 -20.34 -21.24 -23.02
C ASN A 59 -19.01 -20.50 -22.78
N PRO A 60 -18.98 -19.17 -22.83
CA PRO A 60 -17.79 -18.41 -22.50
C PRO A 60 -17.44 -18.57 -21.03
N VAL A 61 -16.14 -18.45 -20.74
CA VAL A 61 -15.58 -18.53 -19.39
C VAL A 61 -14.92 -17.21 -19.05
N LEU A 62 -15.29 -16.65 -17.90
CA LEU A 62 -14.57 -15.56 -17.28
C LEU A 62 -13.51 -16.15 -16.35
N THR A 63 -12.26 -15.74 -16.54
CA THR A 63 -11.12 -16.12 -15.69
C THR A 63 -10.56 -14.90 -14.97
N TYR A 64 -9.92 -15.14 -13.83
CA TYR A 64 -9.31 -14.12 -13.02
C TYR A 64 -7.79 -14.24 -13.08
N ASP A 65 -7.10 -13.12 -13.24
CA ASP A 65 -5.65 -13.03 -13.11
C ASP A 65 -5.33 -12.10 -11.94
N THR A 66 -4.59 -12.58 -10.98
CA THR A 66 -4.20 -11.80 -9.79
C THR A 66 -3.23 -10.67 -10.11
N ASN A 67 -2.68 -10.62 -11.32
CA ASN A 67 -1.84 -9.53 -11.86
C ASN A 67 -0.82 -9.03 -10.85
N LYS A 68 0.19 -9.85 -10.58
CA LYS A 68 1.19 -9.61 -9.54
C LYS A 68 1.90 -8.27 -9.72
N PRO A 69 1.85 -7.36 -8.72
CA PRO A 69 2.62 -6.12 -8.78
C PRO A 69 4.13 -6.38 -8.87
N ASN A 70 4.84 -5.68 -9.74
CA ASN A 70 6.30 -5.85 -9.94
C ASN A 70 7.11 -5.60 -8.66
N THR A 71 6.59 -4.77 -7.76
CA THR A 71 7.21 -4.44 -6.48
C THR A 71 6.86 -5.41 -5.35
N TRP A 72 6.03 -6.44 -5.61
CA TRP A 72 5.67 -7.47 -4.65
C TRP A 72 6.52 -8.72 -4.82
N THR A 73 7.26 -9.10 -3.78
CA THR A 73 8.12 -10.30 -3.78
C THR A 73 7.50 -11.51 -3.09
N GLY A 74 6.37 -11.30 -2.38
CA GLY A 74 5.67 -12.36 -1.67
C GLY A 74 4.81 -13.24 -2.57
N GLN A 75 4.12 -14.19 -1.92
CA GLN A 75 3.14 -15.04 -2.57
C GLN A 75 1.86 -14.25 -2.86
N MET A 76 1.27 -14.48 -4.04
CA MET A 76 -0.03 -13.91 -4.40
C MET A 76 -1.17 -14.70 -3.71
N PRO A 77 -2.32 -14.07 -3.45
CA PRO A 77 -3.49 -14.78 -3.03
C PRO A 77 -3.94 -15.78 -4.10
N SER A 78 -4.67 -16.81 -3.69
CA SER A 78 -5.22 -17.81 -4.61
C SER A 78 -6.12 -17.12 -5.65
N THR A 79 -5.93 -17.49 -6.90
CA THR A 79 -6.78 -17.02 -8.00
C THR A 79 -8.22 -17.45 -7.75
N PRO A 80 -9.22 -16.55 -7.85
CA PRO A 80 -10.62 -16.94 -7.77
C PRO A 80 -10.99 -17.98 -8.83
N ALA A 81 -11.99 -18.82 -8.54
CA ALA A 81 -12.48 -19.81 -9.50
C ALA A 81 -13.08 -19.10 -10.73
N SER A 82 -12.84 -19.68 -11.91
CA SER A 82 -13.44 -19.19 -13.15
C SER A 82 -14.95 -19.39 -13.15
N VAL A 83 -15.66 -18.53 -13.88
CA VAL A 83 -17.13 -18.54 -14.01
C VAL A 83 -17.50 -18.82 -15.46
N SER A 84 -18.26 -19.89 -15.70
CA SER A 84 -18.86 -20.17 -17.02
C SER A 84 -20.30 -19.64 -17.03
N VAL A 85 -20.68 -18.94 -18.07
CA VAL A 85 -22.02 -18.38 -18.25
C VAL A 85 -22.59 -18.77 -19.62
N ALA A 86 -23.90 -18.74 -19.76
CA ALA A 86 -24.52 -18.94 -21.06
C ALA A 86 -24.01 -17.88 -22.05
N TYR A 87 -23.88 -18.27 -23.31
CA TYR A 87 -23.48 -17.34 -24.38
C TYR A 87 -24.44 -16.15 -24.46
N GLY A 88 -23.91 -14.95 -24.44
CA GLY A 88 -24.70 -13.71 -24.44
C GLY A 88 -25.21 -13.29 -23.06
N ALA A 89 -24.94 -14.05 -22.00
CA ALA A 89 -25.23 -13.62 -20.63
C ALA A 89 -24.03 -12.87 -20.02
N ALA A 90 -24.31 -11.96 -19.09
CA ALA A 90 -23.28 -11.31 -18.28
C ALA A 90 -22.80 -12.25 -17.17
N ALA A 91 -21.50 -12.18 -16.83
CA ALA A 91 -20.95 -12.87 -15.68
C ALA A 91 -21.09 -12.00 -14.42
N ALA A 92 -21.52 -12.61 -13.30
CA ALA A 92 -21.41 -11.95 -12.00
C ALA A 92 -19.99 -12.07 -11.46
N ASP A 93 -19.56 -11.08 -10.65
CA ASP A 93 -18.29 -11.20 -9.91
C ASP A 93 -18.39 -12.31 -8.84
N GLY A 94 -17.82 -13.46 -9.15
CA GLY A 94 -17.72 -14.61 -8.25
C GLY A 94 -16.45 -14.62 -7.40
N SER A 95 -15.58 -13.61 -7.51
CA SER A 95 -14.28 -13.59 -6.83
C SER A 95 -14.38 -13.45 -5.31
N GLY A 96 -15.42 -12.80 -4.82
CA GLY A 96 -15.56 -12.39 -3.43
C GLY A 96 -14.57 -11.29 -2.99
N TRP A 97 -13.83 -10.70 -3.95
CA TRP A 97 -12.91 -9.60 -3.67
C TRP A 97 -13.62 -8.26 -3.87
N ARG A 98 -13.34 -7.31 -2.99
CA ARG A 98 -13.99 -5.98 -3.02
C ARG A 98 -12.97 -4.89 -3.21
N ALA A 99 -13.26 -3.93 -4.08
CA ALA A 99 -12.43 -2.73 -4.21
C ALA A 99 -12.27 -2.04 -2.84
N GLY A 100 -11.05 -1.63 -2.54
CA GLY A 100 -10.69 -1.08 -1.23
C GLY A 100 -10.13 -2.09 -0.23
N ASP A 101 -10.22 -3.40 -0.52
CA ASP A 101 -9.67 -4.46 0.36
C ASP A 101 -8.14 -4.38 0.45
N THR A 102 -7.62 -4.37 1.67
CA THR A 102 -6.18 -4.34 1.98
C THR A 102 -5.66 -5.66 2.56
N THR A 103 -6.51 -6.68 2.65
CA THR A 103 -6.19 -7.97 3.28
C THR A 103 -5.56 -8.98 2.33
N LYS A 104 -5.68 -8.77 1.03
CA LYS A 104 -5.22 -9.73 0.00
C LYS A 104 -3.71 -9.73 -0.19
N ILE A 105 -3.11 -8.54 -0.26
CA ILE A 105 -1.67 -8.35 -0.36
C ILE A 105 -1.25 -7.30 0.66
N ARG A 106 -0.31 -7.63 1.51
CA ARG A 106 0.22 -6.76 2.55
C ARG A 106 0.82 -5.49 1.95
N GLY A 107 0.38 -4.33 2.42
CA GLY A 107 0.84 -3.03 1.90
C GLY A 107 0.25 -2.61 0.55
N TYR A 108 -0.80 -3.31 0.12
CA TYR A 108 -1.53 -2.96 -1.11
C TYR A 108 -3.03 -2.92 -0.85
N ARG A 109 -3.70 -2.10 -1.65
CA ARG A 109 -5.15 -2.02 -1.75
C ARG A 109 -5.58 -2.60 -3.09
N PHE A 110 -6.55 -3.51 -3.08
CA PHE A 110 -7.19 -3.98 -4.30
C PHE A 110 -8.07 -2.86 -4.88
N LEU A 111 -7.90 -2.54 -6.15
CA LEU A 111 -8.65 -1.50 -6.83
C LEU A 111 -9.89 -2.02 -7.56
N GLY A 112 -9.87 -3.30 -7.95
CA GLY A 112 -10.94 -3.92 -8.73
C GLY A 112 -10.39 -4.84 -9.80
N TRP A 113 -11.31 -5.36 -10.61
CA TRP A 113 -11.02 -6.18 -11.78
C TRP A 113 -11.07 -5.33 -13.05
N TYR A 114 -10.06 -5.44 -13.88
CA TYR A 114 -9.83 -4.61 -15.07
C TYR A 114 -9.77 -5.47 -16.33
N THR A 115 -9.96 -4.83 -17.50
CA THR A 115 -9.96 -5.48 -18.81
C THR A 115 -8.58 -5.89 -19.31
N GLY A 116 -7.53 -5.50 -18.63
CA GLY A 116 -6.14 -5.81 -18.99
C GLY A 116 -5.20 -5.59 -17.80
N PRO A 117 -3.95 -6.10 -17.86
CA PRO A 117 -2.97 -6.01 -16.79
C PRO A 117 -2.29 -4.62 -16.69
N GLN A 118 -2.42 -3.75 -17.70
CA GLN A 118 -1.74 -2.46 -17.77
C GLN A 118 -2.50 -1.40 -16.96
N ASP A 119 -1.77 -0.42 -16.40
CA ASP A 119 -2.33 0.64 -15.55
C ASP A 119 -3.40 1.51 -16.25
N ASN A 120 -3.39 1.58 -17.57
CA ASN A 120 -4.38 2.29 -18.37
C ASN A 120 -5.58 1.43 -18.80
N ALA A 121 -5.67 0.18 -18.38
CA ALA A 121 -6.82 -0.65 -18.65
C ALA A 121 -8.07 -0.09 -17.94
N GLY A 122 -9.23 -0.28 -18.56
CA GLY A 122 -10.51 0.13 -17.96
C GLY A 122 -11.01 -0.87 -16.92
N LEU A 123 -11.77 -0.38 -15.96
CA LEU A 123 -12.50 -1.24 -15.01
C LEU A 123 -13.44 -2.17 -15.80
N TYR A 124 -13.51 -3.45 -15.39
CA TYR A 124 -14.38 -4.41 -16.05
C TYR A 124 -15.86 -4.11 -15.79
N ASP A 125 -16.65 -4.11 -16.85
CA ASP A 125 -18.10 -3.91 -16.78
C ASP A 125 -18.80 -5.28 -16.61
N TRP A 126 -19.28 -5.53 -15.41
CA TRP A 126 -19.99 -6.76 -15.04
C TRP A 126 -21.38 -6.91 -15.67
N THR A 127 -21.88 -5.89 -16.34
CA THR A 127 -23.17 -5.94 -17.07
C THR A 127 -23.01 -6.38 -18.52
N ARG A 128 -21.78 -6.46 -19.01
CA ARG A 128 -21.48 -6.79 -20.40
C ARG A 128 -21.75 -8.26 -20.71
N PRO A 129 -22.57 -8.55 -21.74
CA PRO A 129 -22.77 -9.92 -22.21
C PRO A 129 -21.47 -10.54 -22.75
N LEU A 130 -21.22 -11.80 -22.43
CA LEU A 130 -20.08 -12.55 -22.90
C LEU A 130 -20.43 -13.35 -24.17
N THR A 131 -19.78 -13.01 -25.28
CA THR A 131 -19.83 -13.75 -26.55
C THR A 131 -18.52 -14.51 -26.83
N GLY A 132 -17.58 -14.46 -25.91
CA GLY A 132 -16.30 -15.17 -25.91
C GLY A 132 -15.70 -15.16 -24.52
N SER A 133 -14.76 -16.07 -24.27
CA SER A 133 -14.07 -16.14 -22.97
C SER A 133 -13.23 -14.89 -22.75
N VAL A 134 -13.14 -14.43 -21.48
CA VAL A 134 -12.45 -13.20 -21.08
C VAL A 134 -11.63 -13.46 -19.83
N THR A 135 -10.48 -12.79 -19.72
CA THR A 135 -9.69 -12.73 -18.49
C THR A 135 -9.80 -11.31 -17.90
N VAL A 136 -10.08 -11.23 -16.62
CA VAL A 136 -10.06 -9.98 -15.85
C VAL A 136 -8.85 -9.96 -14.93
N TYR A 137 -8.25 -8.79 -14.78
CA TYR A 137 -6.97 -8.60 -14.11
C TYR A 137 -7.16 -7.78 -12.84
N ALA A 138 -6.61 -8.26 -11.72
CA ALA A 138 -6.58 -7.50 -10.49
C ALA A 138 -5.66 -6.28 -10.63
N HIS A 139 -6.13 -5.11 -10.20
CA HIS A 139 -5.26 -3.93 -10.06
C HIS A 139 -5.05 -3.59 -8.59
N TRP A 140 -3.85 -3.08 -8.30
CA TRP A 140 -3.36 -2.88 -6.95
C TRP A 140 -2.76 -1.49 -6.78
N GLN A 141 -3.10 -0.84 -5.70
CA GLN A 141 -2.45 0.39 -5.25
C GLN A 141 -1.52 0.09 -4.10
N ARG A 142 -0.24 0.42 -4.23
CA ARG A 142 0.71 0.35 -3.13
C ARG A 142 0.38 1.43 -2.10
N LEU A 143 0.42 1.10 -0.82
CA LEU A 143 0.07 1.99 0.28
C LEU A 143 1.31 2.61 0.91
N GLN A 144 1.15 3.82 1.43
CA GLN A 144 2.20 4.54 2.15
C GLN A 144 1.83 4.65 3.64
N ALA A 145 2.85 4.89 4.46
CA ALA A 145 2.74 5.29 5.85
C ALA A 145 3.79 6.36 6.16
N ASN A 146 3.59 7.08 7.25
CA ASN A 146 4.41 8.21 7.64
C ASN A 146 5.09 7.98 8.99
N VAL A 147 6.26 8.57 9.16
CA VAL A 147 6.81 8.91 10.46
C VAL A 147 6.42 10.35 10.73
N VAL A 148 5.64 10.56 11.78
CA VAL A 148 5.14 11.86 12.24
C VAL A 148 5.96 12.31 13.44
N TYR A 149 6.40 13.55 13.48
CA TYR A 149 7.22 14.09 14.55
C TYR A 149 6.40 15.00 15.46
N ASN A 150 6.38 14.68 16.76
CA ASN A 150 5.65 15.42 17.79
C ASN A 150 6.62 16.06 18.76
N ALA A 151 6.46 17.36 18.99
CA ALA A 151 7.32 18.14 19.88
C ALA A 151 7.20 17.75 21.37
N ASN A 152 6.15 17.04 21.77
CA ASN A 152 5.93 16.50 23.12
C ASN A 152 6.21 17.53 24.24
N GLY A 153 5.47 18.62 24.23
CA GLY A 153 5.63 19.73 25.18
C GLY A 153 6.59 20.83 24.71
N GLY A 154 7.44 20.55 23.73
CA GLY A 154 8.26 21.54 23.04
C GLY A 154 7.50 22.28 21.93
N THR A 155 8.22 23.02 21.10
CA THR A 155 7.74 23.78 19.94
C THR A 155 8.51 23.38 18.70
N GLY A 156 7.97 23.73 17.52
CA GLY A 156 8.57 23.42 16.23
C GLY A 156 7.79 22.33 15.48
N SER A 157 8.19 22.09 14.26
CA SER A 157 7.63 21.06 13.39
C SER A 157 8.64 20.62 12.33
N HIS A 158 8.47 19.43 11.81
CA HIS A 158 9.22 18.90 10.68
C HIS A 158 8.24 18.17 9.74
N PRO A 159 8.43 18.22 8.41
CA PRO A 159 7.66 17.42 7.47
C PRO A 159 7.74 15.93 7.81
N ASN A 160 6.64 15.21 7.61
CA ASN A 160 6.63 13.76 7.83
C ASN A 160 7.64 13.06 6.91
N THR A 161 8.26 12.01 7.40
CA THR A 161 9.03 11.09 6.56
C THR A 161 8.09 10.03 6.01
N THR A 162 7.80 10.07 4.70
CA THR A 162 6.87 9.17 4.03
C THR A 162 7.61 8.02 3.37
N GLY A 163 7.09 6.83 3.48
CA GLY A 163 7.58 5.63 2.78
C GLY A 163 6.47 4.66 2.46
N TRP A 164 6.83 3.58 1.77
CA TRP A 164 5.88 2.51 1.50
C TRP A 164 5.63 1.69 2.77
N GLN A 165 4.39 1.28 2.99
CA GLN A 165 4.10 0.32 4.04
C GLN A 165 4.98 -0.91 3.91
N TYR A 166 5.44 -1.44 5.05
CA TYR A 166 6.33 -2.60 5.15
C TYR A 166 7.68 -2.42 4.42
N SER A 167 8.16 -1.19 4.36
CA SER A 167 9.52 -0.87 3.97
C SER A 167 10.21 -0.04 5.05
N ASP A 168 11.52 0.07 4.96
CA ASP A 168 12.30 0.91 5.87
C ASP A 168 12.36 2.35 5.33
N VAL A 169 12.32 3.30 6.25
CA VAL A 169 12.67 4.69 6.02
C VAL A 169 13.76 5.12 7.01
N THR A 170 14.46 6.18 6.70
CA THR A 170 15.47 6.76 7.59
C THR A 170 14.94 8.06 8.16
N VAL A 171 14.99 8.24 9.47
CA VAL A 171 14.77 9.54 10.12
C VAL A 171 15.84 10.51 9.60
N PRO A 172 15.49 11.67 9.05
CA PRO A 172 16.51 12.62 8.59
C PRO A 172 17.47 13.03 9.71
N GLY A 173 18.73 13.28 9.35
CA GLY A 173 19.81 13.54 10.32
C GLY A 173 19.75 14.89 11.04
N ASP A 174 18.71 15.68 10.81
CA ASP A 174 18.54 17.03 11.35
C ASP A 174 17.11 17.32 11.87
N VAL A 175 16.27 16.31 11.98
CA VAL A 175 14.87 16.45 12.43
C VAL A 175 14.81 17.10 13.81
N SER A 176 15.65 16.64 14.75
CA SER A 176 15.68 17.17 16.13
C SER A 176 15.97 18.67 16.18
N LYS A 177 16.72 19.21 15.22
CA LYS A 177 17.06 20.64 15.13
C LYS A 177 15.86 21.55 14.86
N SER A 178 14.78 20.97 14.30
CA SER A 178 13.53 21.69 14.00
C SER A 178 12.66 21.89 15.24
N PHE A 179 13.03 21.29 16.38
CA PHE A 179 12.27 21.32 17.60
C PHE A 179 13.04 21.97 18.74
N LYS A 180 12.31 22.67 19.62
CA LYS A 180 12.85 23.36 20.79
C LYS A 180 11.89 23.15 21.97
N HIS A 181 12.41 23.27 23.18
CA HIS A 181 11.59 23.29 24.39
C HIS A 181 11.85 24.61 25.14
N ASP A 182 10.81 25.13 25.79
CA ASP A 182 10.99 26.33 26.65
C ASP A 182 11.79 25.96 27.89
N GLY A 183 12.60 26.90 28.33
CA GLY A 183 13.44 26.75 29.49
C GLY A 183 14.73 25.98 29.21
N LEU A 184 15.27 25.39 30.24
CA LEU A 184 16.56 24.69 30.19
C LEU A 184 16.38 23.19 29.93
N TYR A 185 15.88 22.86 28.75
CA TYR A 185 15.76 21.48 28.32
C TYR A 185 16.57 21.22 27.07
N LEU A 186 17.13 20.02 26.99
CA LEU A 186 17.84 19.51 25.83
C LEU A 186 17.07 18.36 25.21
N PHE A 187 17.06 18.28 23.86
CA PHE A 187 16.59 17.10 23.16
C PHE A 187 17.46 15.90 23.51
N LYS A 188 16.81 14.81 23.92
CA LYS A 188 17.49 13.56 24.28
C LYS A 188 17.44 12.57 23.14
N HIS A 189 16.26 12.21 22.69
CA HIS A 189 16.00 11.29 21.59
C HIS A 189 14.52 11.33 21.18
N TRP A 190 14.18 10.59 20.15
CA TRP A 190 12.81 10.30 19.78
C TRP A 190 12.32 9.03 20.46
N ASN A 191 11.03 8.96 20.80
CA ASN A 191 10.42 7.76 21.36
C ASN A 191 9.03 7.54 20.73
N THR A 192 8.59 6.28 20.60
CA THR A 192 7.24 5.95 20.13
C THR A 192 6.14 6.23 21.14
N GLN A 193 6.50 6.57 22.37
CA GLN A 193 5.57 6.99 23.44
C GLN A 193 6.02 8.30 24.08
N PRO A 194 5.08 9.19 24.45
CA PRO A 194 5.41 10.52 24.98
C PRO A 194 6.06 10.46 26.39
N ASN A 195 5.94 9.35 27.09
CA ASN A 195 6.47 9.12 28.44
C ASN A 195 7.81 8.38 28.46
N ASP A 196 8.50 8.29 27.33
CA ASP A 196 9.80 7.60 27.18
C ASP A 196 9.77 6.07 27.46
N GLN A 197 8.61 5.42 27.42
CA GLN A 197 8.47 3.98 27.70
C GLN A 197 8.40 3.12 26.42
N GLY A 198 8.47 3.72 25.24
CA GLY A 198 8.42 3.03 23.96
C GLY A 198 9.78 2.74 23.37
N THR A 199 9.80 2.56 22.06
CA THR A 199 11.05 2.33 21.29
C THR A 199 11.77 3.65 21.04
N VAL A 200 13.08 3.65 21.31
CA VAL A 200 13.97 4.81 21.13
C VAL A 200 14.50 4.88 19.71
N TYR A 201 14.49 6.08 19.16
CA TYR A 201 15.11 6.43 17.88
C TYR A 201 15.93 7.73 18.00
N THR A 202 16.88 7.88 17.11
CA THR A 202 17.69 9.11 16.95
C THR A 202 17.58 9.59 15.52
N ASP A 203 18.01 10.82 15.26
CA ASP A 203 18.22 11.29 13.90
C ASP A 203 19.16 10.31 13.17
N GLY A 204 18.82 9.96 11.93
CA GLY A 204 19.53 8.94 11.15
C GLY A 204 19.09 7.50 11.40
N SER A 205 18.25 7.21 12.39
CA SER A 205 17.74 5.87 12.65
C SER A 205 16.89 5.33 11.50
N ARG A 206 16.96 4.01 11.26
CA ARG A 206 16.04 3.32 10.34
C ARG A 206 14.79 2.88 11.09
N ILE A 207 13.65 3.06 10.46
CA ILE A 207 12.33 2.67 10.97
C ILE A 207 11.65 1.77 9.95
N ALA A 208 11.22 0.59 10.39
CA ALA A 208 10.38 -0.29 9.58
C ALA A 208 8.92 0.18 9.66
N LEU A 209 8.41 0.78 8.58
CA LEU A 209 7.01 1.18 8.48
C LEU A 209 6.09 -0.03 8.50
N GLN A 210 4.92 0.14 9.10
CA GLN A 210 3.87 -0.86 9.18
C GLN A 210 2.63 -0.38 8.39
N ASP A 211 1.47 -0.89 8.73
CA ASP A 211 0.18 -0.53 8.11
C ASP A 211 -0.38 0.84 8.55
N LYS A 212 0.26 1.47 9.53
CA LYS A 212 -0.15 2.75 10.12
C LYS A 212 1.03 3.70 10.25
N ASP A 213 0.71 4.98 10.38
CA ASP A 213 1.68 6.00 10.71
C ASP A 213 2.29 5.75 12.09
N ILE A 214 3.57 6.08 12.22
CA ILE A 214 4.34 5.99 13.47
C ILE A 214 4.56 7.42 13.97
N THR A 215 4.11 7.73 15.18
CA THR A 215 4.43 9.02 15.80
C THR A 215 5.68 8.88 16.67
N LEU A 216 6.66 9.74 16.42
CA LEU A 216 7.84 9.91 17.24
C LEU A 216 7.69 11.17 18.10
N TYR A 217 7.76 10.99 19.40
CA TYR A 217 7.69 12.05 20.40
C TYR A 217 9.09 12.47 20.80
N ALA A 218 9.36 13.77 20.78
CA ALA A 218 10.60 14.32 21.31
C ALA A 218 10.67 14.08 22.81
N ILE A 219 11.77 13.51 23.28
CA ILE A 219 12.04 13.36 24.70
C ILE A 219 13.05 14.42 25.12
N TRP A 220 12.67 15.15 26.14
CA TRP A 220 13.42 16.28 26.68
C TRP A 220 13.98 15.95 28.04
N VAL A 221 15.20 16.41 28.31
CA VAL A 221 15.85 16.31 29.65
C VAL A 221 16.22 17.69 30.14
N PRO A 222 16.05 17.98 31.44
CA PRO A 222 16.51 19.22 32.00
C PRO A 222 18.01 19.39 31.76
N TYR A 223 18.40 20.59 31.34
CA TYR A 223 19.79 20.96 31.30
C TYR A 223 20.27 21.21 32.74
N HIS A 224 21.04 20.28 33.28
CA HIS A 224 21.72 20.45 34.55
C HIS A 224 23.13 21.02 34.27
N GLU A 225 23.35 22.29 34.60
CA GLU A 225 24.72 22.75 34.76
C GLU A 225 25.36 21.97 35.90
N ASN A 226 26.22 21.04 35.60
CA ASN A 226 27.12 20.49 36.58
C ASN A 226 28.11 21.61 36.97
N PHE A 227 27.71 22.44 37.96
CA PHE A 227 28.69 23.29 38.64
C PHE A 227 29.67 22.35 39.35
N VAL A 228 30.82 22.14 38.76
CA VAL A 228 31.97 21.75 39.53
C VAL A 228 32.22 22.92 40.49
N PRO A 229 32.10 22.79 41.80
CA PRO A 229 32.43 23.87 42.72
C PRO A 229 33.97 24.02 42.75
N THR A 230 34.51 24.60 41.71
CA THR A 230 35.85 25.20 41.79
C THR A 230 35.64 26.48 42.59
N GLY A 231 36.12 26.53 43.81
CA GLY A 231 35.99 27.65 44.78
C GLY A 231 36.44 29.01 44.21
N GLY A 232 35.75 29.49 43.24
CA GLY A 232 35.98 30.77 42.59
C GLY A 232 34.65 31.40 42.21
N ILE A 233 34.53 32.69 42.35
CA ILE A 233 33.37 33.55 42.10
C ILE A 233 32.63 33.15 40.83
N GLY A 234 31.41 32.62 40.98
CA GLY A 234 30.56 32.22 39.86
C GLY A 234 30.20 33.41 38.99
N LEU A 235 30.62 33.39 37.74
CA LEU A 235 30.13 34.30 36.72
C LEU A 235 28.85 33.74 36.14
N PRO A 236 27.75 34.50 36.03
CA PRO A 236 26.53 34.04 35.41
C PRO A 236 26.75 33.78 33.91
N ILE A 237 26.45 32.58 33.46
CA ILE A 237 26.43 32.27 32.03
C ILE A 237 25.11 32.80 31.44
N ALA A 238 25.21 33.85 30.66
CA ALA A 238 24.10 34.37 29.89
C ALA A 238 23.95 33.55 28.62
N ILE A 239 22.84 32.75 28.49
CA ILE A 239 22.50 32.07 27.27
C ILE A 239 21.69 33.04 26.41
N ALA A 240 22.33 33.69 25.46
CA ALA A 240 21.66 34.46 24.42
C ALA A 240 21.77 33.69 23.10
N GLY A 241 20.63 33.21 22.60
CA GLY A 241 20.49 32.86 21.18
C GLY A 241 21.40 31.78 20.63
N GLY A 242 21.48 30.59 21.23
CA GLY A 242 22.02 29.41 20.57
C GLY A 242 23.54 29.31 20.37
N VAL A 243 24.33 30.17 20.98
CA VAL A 243 25.80 30.12 20.93
C VAL A 243 26.34 30.00 22.36
N LEU A 244 26.97 28.89 22.67
CA LEU A 244 27.68 28.69 23.93
C LEU A 244 29.00 29.45 23.84
N LEU A 245 29.07 30.69 24.38
CA LEU A 245 30.33 31.44 24.53
C LEU A 245 30.96 31.02 25.87
N LEU A 246 31.92 30.13 25.82
CA LEU A 246 32.79 29.82 26.95
C LEU A 246 33.78 31.00 27.12
N MET A 247 33.46 31.93 28.00
CA MET A 247 34.43 32.94 28.46
C MET A 247 35.32 32.26 29.51
N PHE A 248 36.51 31.81 29.09
CA PHE A 248 37.55 31.46 30.03
C PHE A 248 38.08 32.75 30.66
N GLY A 249 37.79 32.94 31.92
CA GLY A 249 38.33 34.05 32.69
C GLY A 249 39.85 34.00 32.75
N ILE A 250 40.47 35.14 32.43
CA ILE A 250 41.91 35.41 32.45
C ILE A 250 42.42 35.36 33.93
N GLY A 251 42.24 34.20 34.58
CA GLY A 251 42.69 34.01 35.96
C GLY A 251 43.82 32.99 36.14
N SER A 252 44.06 32.16 35.14
CA SER A 252 44.97 31.01 35.28
C SER A 252 46.41 31.28 34.80
N THR A 253 46.70 32.40 34.19
CA THR A 253 48.05 32.67 33.60
C THR A 253 49.00 33.37 34.55
N VAL A 254 48.57 33.87 35.73
CA VAL A 254 49.45 34.60 36.67
C VAL A 254 50.11 33.70 37.72
N MET A 255 49.63 32.44 37.90
CA MET A 255 50.22 31.54 38.91
C MET A 255 51.33 30.60 38.40
N LEU A 256 51.55 30.54 37.09
CA LEU A 256 52.62 29.67 36.55
C LEU A 256 53.95 30.33 36.31
N THR A 257 54.03 31.69 36.40
CA THR A 257 55.31 32.43 36.21
C THR A 257 56.05 32.73 37.51
N ARG A 258 55.49 32.42 38.70
CA ARG A 258 56.12 32.73 40.00
C ARG A 258 56.87 31.54 40.63
N ARG A 259 56.98 30.39 39.96
CA ARG A 259 57.65 29.21 40.52
C ARG A 259 58.96 28.82 39.83
N MET A 260 59.51 29.65 38.93
CA MET A 260 60.74 29.32 38.24
C MET A 260 61.93 30.34 38.51
N ASN A 261 61.72 31.23 39.42
CA ASN A 261 62.87 32.07 39.80
C ASN A 261 63.13 31.97 41.30
N GLY A 262 63.90 31.02 41.71
CA GLY A 262 64.33 30.89 43.08
C GLY A 262 64.95 29.56 43.46
N HIS A 263 66.01 29.18 42.83
CA HIS A 263 67.07 28.41 43.49
C HIS A 263 68.39 28.75 42.83
N GLY A 264 69.10 29.70 43.50
CA GLY A 264 70.50 29.91 43.30
C GLY A 264 71.31 28.73 43.85
N MET A 265 72.27 28.29 43.12
CA MET A 265 73.32 27.40 43.59
C MET A 265 74.12 28.08 44.67
N PRO A 266 74.60 27.37 45.63
CA PRO A 266 75.85 27.68 46.30
C PRO A 266 76.99 26.93 45.57
N ASP A 267 78.04 27.73 45.30
CA ASP A 267 79.39 27.25 45.05
C ASP A 267 79.88 26.51 46.30
N ASP A 268 80.68 25.46 46.12
CA ASP A 268 81.95 25.26 46.77
C ASP A 268 82.58 23.87 46.48
N GLU A 269 83.91 23.99 46.05
CA GLU A 269 85.05 23.08 46.05
C GLU A 269 85.09 21.92 45.11
#